data_7eb5db703daa74c8b87f9ee638f7b603
#
_entry.id   7eb5db703daa74c8b87f9ee638f7b603
#
_cell.length_a   1.000
_cell.length_b   1.000
_cell.length_c   1.000
_cell.angle_alpha   90.00
_cell.angle_beta   90.00
_cell.angle_gamma   90.00
#
_symmetry.space_group_name_H-M   'P 1'
#
loop_
_entity.id
_entity.type
_entity.pdbx_description
1 polymer ?
#
loop_
_entity_poly.entity_id
_entity_poly.type
_entity_poly.pdbx_seq_one_letter_code
_entity_poly.pdbx_strand_id
1 'polypeptide(L)'
;MRFHWFLPTTGDGHEVRPATTTTGADPGRGPARPATLDYLTQVARAAEASGFEALLTPVGAGCPDPLVVCGAIAQHTERIKLLVAFRPGFTLPTVLAQQAQAFQALTGGRLLLNVVTGGDSTEQRGYGDFLDHDERYARTAEYLEVLRRSWAGAPFDFTGAHYRVEGGGLAQPLADPPEIWFGGASPAAERVAAAHVDVYLMWGEPPAAIADRVARMRAAATRPLRLGIRLHVIARETAAEAWGEADRLLARMKPEQIAAAQARFARMDSVGQQRMAALHNGRSGDLTIAPNLWAGVGLVREGAGTALVGSYAEVEERIREYADLGVDEFILSGWPHLEEAYRVGEFLLPRLARDRVPAAVPA
;
A
#
# COMPACT_ATOMS: atom_id res chain seq x y z
N MET A 1 1.87 0.64 -17.12
CA MET A 1 2.20 0.16 -15.76
C MET A 1 3.08 1.19 -15.05
N ARG A 2 2.87 1.43 -13.75
CA ARG A 2 3.70 2.25 -12.88
C ARG A 2 4.11 1.43 -11.66
N PHE A 3 5.34 1.64 -11.17
CA PHE A 3 5.93 0.83 -10.12
C PHE A 3 6.29 1.69 -8.92
N HIS A 4 5.96 1.22 -7.74
CA HIS A 4 6.16 1.90 -6.46
C HIS A 4 6.83 0.95 -5.48
N TRP A 5 7.53 1.51 -4.51
CA TRP A 5 8.20 0.73 -3.48
C TRP A 5 7.56 0.96 -2.11
N PHE A 6 7.76 0.03 -1.19
CA PHE A 6 7.28 0.14 0.19
C PHE A 6 8.39 0.62 1.12
N LEU A 7 8.10 1.57 2.00
CA LEU A 7 9.04 2.08 3.01
C LEU A 7 8.87 1.31 4.33
N PRO A 8 9.93 0.62 4.83
CA PRO A 8 9.83 -0.25 6.01
C PRO A 8 9.94 0.54 7.33
N THR A 9 8.91 1.31 7.69
CA THR A 9 8.92 2.20 8.87
C THR A 9 8.91 1.48 10.22
N THR A 10 8.77 0.15 10.25
CA THR A 10 8.93 -0.68 11.45
C THR A 10 10.30 -1.35 11.52
N GLY A 11 11.21 -1.01 10.61
CA GLY A 11 12.53 -1.62 10.47
C GLY A 11 12.55 -2.76 9.45
N ASP A 12 13.74 -3.27 9.18
CA ASP A 12 14.04 -4.18 8.10
C ASP A 12 15.06 -5.27 8.48
N GLY A 13 15.28 -6.22 7.61
CA GLY A 13 16.25 -7.29 7.74
C GLY A 13 16.04 -8.41 6.72
N HIS A 14 16.81 -9.49 6.87
CA HIS A 14 16.77 -10.66 5.98
C HIS A 14 15.70 -11.69 6.36
N GLU A 15 14.70 -11.32 7.17
CA GLU A 15 13.67 -12.22 7.67
C GLU A 15 12.29 -11.57 7.55
N VAL A 16 11.29 -12.36 7.20
CA VAL A 16 9.89 -11.96 7.40
C VAL A 16 9.55 -12.14 8.87
N ARG A 17 9.34 -11.05 9.58
CA ARG A 17 9.03 -11.07 11.02
C ARG A 17 7.55 -10.80 11.25
N PRO A 18 7.00 -11.27 12.39
CA PRO A 18 5.68 -10.88 12.85
C PRO A 18 5.64 -9.39 13.21
N ALA A 19 5.95 -8.53 12.27
CA ALA A 19 5.82 -7.09 12.41
C ALA A 19 4.57 -6.65 11.67
N THR A 20 3.78 -5.83 12.30
CA THR A 20 2.54 -5.34 11.75
C THR A 20 2.47 -3.83 11.85
N THR A 21 1.63 -3.22 11.06
CA THR A 21 1.35 -1.79 11.18
C THR A 21 0.65 -1.48 12.50
N THR A 22 -0.08 -2.44 13.08
CA THR A 22 -0.83 -2.31 14.32
C THR A 22 0.04 -2.43 15.57
N THR A 23 0.95 -3.40 15.61
CA THR A 23 1.75 -3.71 16.81
C THR A 23 3.22 -3.34 16.71
N GLY A 24 3.67 -2.92 15.53
CA GLY A 24 5.08 -2.65 15.28
C GLY A 24 5.96 -3.90 15.21
N ALA A 25 7.25 -3.73 15.51
CA ALA A 25 8.19 -4.83 15.57
C ALA A 25 7.97 -5.70 16.83
N ASP A 26 8.35 -6.97 16.75
CA ASP A 26 8.37 -7.87 17.90
C ASP A 26 9.18 -7.26 19.06
N PRO A 27 8.57 -6.99 20.23
CA PRO A 27 9.25 -6.36 21.35
C PRO A 27 10.39 -7.20 21.92
N GLY A 28 10.41 -8.51 21.68
CA GLY A 28 11.48 -9.41 22.16
C GLY A 28 12.75 -9.40 21.31
N ARG A 29 12.68 -8.92 20.07
CA ARG A 29 13.81 -8.88 19.14
C ARG A 29 13.62 -7.81 18.11
N GLY A 30 14.20 -6.65 18.33
CA GLY A 30 14.17 -5.54 17.38
C GLY A 30 14.61 -5.93 15.95
N PRO A 31 14.29 -5.12 14.94
CA PRO A 31 14.73 -5.35 13.56
C PRO A 31 16.26 -5.35 13.48
N ALA A 32 16.82 -6.13 12.55
CA ALA A 32 18.26 -6.12 12.31
C ALA A 32 18.74 -4.74 11.81
N ARG A 33 17.84 -4.01 11.13
CA ARG A 33 18.04 -2.63 10.68
C ARG A 33 16.91 -1.77 11.24
N PRO A 34 17.17 -0.96 12.29
CA PRO A 34 16.17 -0.03 12.84
C PRO A 34 15.71 0.97 11.77
N ALA A 35 14.46 1.41 11.84
CA ALA A 35 13.89 2.43 10.96
C ALA A 35 14.38 3.85 11.34
N THR A 36 15.68 4.06 11.34
CA THR A 36 16.27 5.39 11.51
C THR A 36 16.04 6.24 10.28
N LEU A 37 16.05 7.56 10.42
CA LEU A 37 15.95 8.47 9.27
C LEU A 37 17.01 8.15 8.21
N ASP A 38 18.23 7.86 8.62
CA ASP A 38 19.33 7.50 7.72
C ASP A 38 19.00 6.24 6.91
N TYR A 39 18.55 5.16 7.56
CA TYR A 39 18.19 3.92 6.86
C TYR A 39 16.99 4.09 5.93
N LEU A 40 15.94 4.77 6.39
CA LEU A 40 14.76 5.05 5.55
C LEU A 40 15.13 5.94 4.35
N THR A 41 16.06 6.89 4.52
CA THR A 41 16.59 7.71 3.43
C THR A 41 17.36 6.86 2.41
N GLN A 42 18.15 5.89 2.86
CA GLN A 42 18.86 4.98 1.94
C GLN A 42 17.86 4.18 1.09
N VAL A 43 16.79 3.63 1.70
CA VAL A 43 15.73 2.91 0.97
C VAL A 43 15.02 3.85 -0.02
N ALA A 44 14.72 5.08 0.39
CA ALA A 44 14.04 6.06 -0.47
C ALA A 44 14.89 6.45 -1.69
N ARG A 45 16.17 6.71 -1.48
CA ARG A 45 17.13 7.01 -2.56
C ARG A 45 17.36 5.82 -3.48
N ALA A 46 17.43 4.59 -2.93
CA ALA A 46 17.54 3.38 -3.73
C ALA A 46 16.32 3.22 -4.65
N ALA A 47 15.10 3.39 -4.11
CA ALA A 47 13.87 3.34 -4.90
C ALA A 47 13.83 4.44 -5.98
N GLU A 48 14.23 5.67 -5.64
CA GLU A 48 14.29 6.79 -6.58
C GLU A 48 15.30 6.53 -7.72
N ALA A 49 16.51 6.08 -7.38
CA ALA A 49 17.56 5.76 -8.35
C ALA A 49 17.17 4.57 -9.25
N SER A 50 16.42 3.63 -8.71
CA SER A 50 15.92 2.43 -9.42
C SER A 50 14.70 2.72 -10.32
N GLY A 51 14.14 3.93 -10.31
CA GLY A 51 13.06 4.33 -11.20
C GLY A 51 11.65 4.01 -10.67
N PHE A 52 11.50 3.75 -9.39
CA PHE A 52 10.16 3.70 -8.76
C PHE A 52 9.55 5.10 -8.70
N GLU A 53 8.23 5.19 -8.94
CA GLU A 53 7.52 6.48 -9.00
C GLU A 53 7.10 7.00 -7.63
N ALA A 54 6.79 6.12 -6.68
CA ALA A 54 6.40 6.51 -5.32
C ALA A 54 6.84 5.52 -4.24
N LEU A 55 6.84 6.01 -2.99
CA LEU A 55 7.04 5.22 -1.78
C LEU A 55 5.75 5.12 -0.97
N LEU A 56 5.20 3.92 -0.81
CA LEU A 56 4.11 3.69 0.14
C LEU A 56 4.66 3.68 1.56
N THR A 57 4.21 4.64 2.36
CA THR A 57 4.52 4.75 3.79
C THR A 57 3.30 4.34 4.61
N PRO A 58 3.35 3.25 5.39
CA PRO A 58 2.20 2.70 6.10
C PRO A 58 1.79 3.56 7.29
N VAL A 59 0.52 3.41 7.73
CA VAL A 59 -0.05 3.98 8.96
C VAL A 59 -0.53 2.87 9.88
N GLY A 60 -0.38 3.07 11.17
CA GLY A 60 -0.88 2.19 12.22
C GLY A 60 -0.23 2.51 13.57
N ALA A 61 -0.79 1.99 14.66
CA ALA A 61 -0.28 2.23 16.02
C ALA A 61 1.16 1.74 16.21
N GLY A 62 1.60 0.77 15.42
CA GLY A 62 2.97 0.27 15.42
C GLY A 62 3.93 1.01 14.48
N CYS A 63 3.46 2.04 13.76
CA CYS A 63 4.27 2.83 12.83
C CYS A 63 4.51 4.24 13.36
N PRO A 64 5.66 4.85 13.07
CA PRO A 64 5.80 6.30 13.14
C PRO A 64 4.75 6.98 12.25
N ASP A 65 4.36 8.24 12.60
CA ASP A 65 3.43 9.02 11.78
C ASP A 65 3.96 9.17 10.35
N PRO A 66 3.22 8.74 9.33
CA PRO A 66 3.71 8.69 7.96
C PRO A 66 3.90 10.07 7.32
N LEU A 67 3.10 11.08 7.71
CA LEU A 67 3.26 12.44 7.18
C LEU A 67 4.56 13.07 7.70
N VAL A 68 4.88 12.84 8.99
CA VAL A 68 6.14 13.30 9.61
C VAL A 68 7.33 12.61 8.97
N VAL A 69 7.29 11.28 8.82
CA VAL A 69 8.36 10.50 8.16
C VAL A 69 8.56 10.98 6.72
N CYS A 70 7.51 11.12 5.95
CA CYS A 70 7.59 11.55 4.56
C CYS A 70 8.07 13.00 4.43
N GLY A 71 7.69 13.89 5.35
CA GLY A 71 8.22 15.25 5.42
C GLY A 71 9.74 15.28 5.60
N ALA A 72 10.28 14.41 6.44
CA ALA A 72 11.73 14.26 6.62
C ALA A 72 12.41 13.65 5.38
N ILE A 73 11.86 12.56 4.82
CA ILE A 73 12.40 11.88 3.62
C ILE A 73 12.39 12.81 2.39
N ALA A 74 11.37 13.67 2.27
CA ALA A 74 11.25 14.60 1.16
C ALA A 74 12.46 15.54 1.02
N GLN A 75 13.15 15.84 2.13
CA GLN A 75 14.37 16.68 2.13
C GLN A 75 15.62 15.95 1.61
N HIS A 76 15.54 14.63 1.46
CA HIS A 76 16.66 13.77 1.06
C HIS A 76 16.46 13.11 -0.32
N THR A 77 15.35 13.40 -0.99
CA THR A 77 14.96 12.87 -2.30
C THR A 77 14.48 14.01 -3.20
N GLU A 78 14.50 13.83 -4.52
CA GLU A 78 14.22 14.90 -5.47
C GLU A 78 12.94 14.69 -6.29
N ARG A 79 12.67 13.46 -6.71
CA ARG A 79 11.62 13.14 -7.70
C ARG A 79 10.56 12.17 -7.19
N ILE A 80 10.98 11.19 -6.37
CA ILE A 80 10.08 10.13 -5.93
C ILE A 80 8.90 10.73 -5.15
N LYS A 81 7.70 10.33 -5.50
CA LYS A 81 6.48 10.73 -4.80
C LYS A 81 6.33 9.96 -3.50
N LEU A 82 5.62 10.54 -2.56
CA LEU A 82 5.45 10.01 -1.21
C LEU A 82 3.97 9.68 -1.01
N LEU A 83 3.64 8.37 -1.07
CA LEU A 83 2.30 7.86 -0.89
C LEU A 83 2.05 7.66 0.60
N VAL A 84 1.53 8.71 1.23
CA VAL A 84 1.32 8.82 2.68
C VAL A 84 0.01 8.14 3.06
N ALA A 85 0.08 7.07 3.83
CA ALA A 85 -1.12 6.45 4.39
C ALA A 85 -1.69 7.31 5.53
N PHE A 86 -3.02 7.43 5.59
CA PHE A 86 -3.69 8.15 6.68
C PHE A 86 -5.04 7.50 7.00
N ARG A 87 -5.58 7.81 8.19
CA ARG A 87 -6.88 7.32 8.65
C ARG A 87 -7.89 8.45 8.71
N PRO A 88 -8.97 8.41 7.91
CA PRO A 88 -10.08 9.34 8.03
C PRO A 88 -10.66 9.33 9.46
N GLY A 89 -10.81 10.52 10.04
CA GLY A 89 -11.33 10.69 11.41
C GLY A 89 -10.25 10.94 12.47
N PHE A 90 -8.98 10.63 12.24
CA PHE A 90 -7.91 10.88 13.22
C PHE A 90 -7.31 12.28 13.08
N THR A 91 -7.44 12.86 11.90
CA THR A 91 -7.18 14.28 11.62
C THR A 91 -8.40 14.85 10.91
N LEU A 92 -8.81 16.06 11.19
CA LEU A 92 -9.93 16.70 10.49
C LEU A 92 -9.60 16.88 9.00
N PRO A 93 -10.56 16.69 8.08
CA PRO A 93 -10.31 16.79 6.63
C PRO A 93 -9.80 18.18 6.21
N THR A 94 -10.26 19.25 6.87
CA THR A 94 -9.79 20.62 6.63
C THR A 94 -8.34 20.82 7.09
N VAL A 95 -7.92 20.18 8.18
CA VAL A 95 -6.52 20.20 8.64
C VAL A 95 -5.63 19.41 7.69
N LEU A 96 -6.05 18.23 7.24
CA LEU A 96 -5.29 17.48 6.23
C LEU A 96 -5.20 18.25 4.91
N ALA A 97 -6.23 19.05 4.56
CA ALA A 97 -6.17 19.92 3.38
C ALA A 97 -5.03 20.94 3.48
N GLN A 98 -4.84 21.58 4.63
CA GLN A 98 -3.72 22.51 4.88
C GLN A 98 -2.36 21.79 4.88
N GLN A 99 -2.29 20.61 5.52
CA GLN A 99 -1.07 19.81 5.54
C GLN A 99 -0.65 19.38 4.12
N ALA A 100 -1.63 18.95 3.30
CA ALA A 100 -1.39 18.57 1.91
C ALA A 100 -0.93 19.79 1.08
N GLN A 101 -1.53 20.97 1.26
CA GLN A 101 -1.11 22.19 0.58
C GLN A 101 0.34 22.55 0.93
N ALA A 102 0.69 22.52 2.22
CA ALA A 102 2.05 22.80 2.67
C ALA A 102 3.06 21.76 2.11
N PHE A 103 2.68 20.48 2.15
CA PHE A 103 3.55 19.42 1.64
C PHE A 103 3.79 19.54 0.14
N GLN A 104 2.74 19.80 -0.66
CA GLN A 104 2.85 20.03 -2.11
C GLN A 104 3.75 21.22 -2.41
N ALA A 105 3.56 22.34 -1.70
CA ALA A 105 4.37 23.55 -1.89
C ALA A 105 5.87 23.30 -1.56
N LEU A 106 6.14 22.61 -0.45
CA LEU A 106 7.52 22.35 0.01
C LEU A 106 8.24 21.30 -0.81
N THR A 107 7.52 20.42 -1.52
CA THR A 107 8.11 19.28 -2.23
C THR A 107 7.94 19.34 -3.75
N GLY A 108 7.31 20.38 -4.28
CA GLY A 108 7.05 20.48 -5.72
C GLY A 108 6.06 19.43 -6.24
N GLY A 109 4.99 19.15 -5.49
CA GLY A 109 3.90 18.27 -5.97
C GLY A 109 4.14 16.78 -5.74
N ARG A 110 4.92 16.38 -4.73
CA ARG A 110 5.28 14.95 -4.53
C ARG A 110 4.41 14.19 -3.53
N LEU A 111 3.34 14.76 -2.99
CA LEU A 111 2.42 14.06 -2.10
C LEU A 111 1.42 13.24 -2.89
N LEU A 112 1.21 11.99 -2.46
CA LEU A 112 0.05 11.15 -2.76
C LEU A 112 -0.58 10.71 -1.44
N LEU A 113 -1.89 10.53 -1.40
CA LEU A 113 -2.61 10.15 -0.18
C LEU A 113 -3.17 8.74 -0.30
N ASN A 114 -2.85 7.86 0.65
CA ASN A 114 -3.41 6.51 0.72
C ASN A 114 -4.37 6.39 1.89
N VAL A 115 -5.65 6.29 1.60
CA VAL A 115 -6.71 6.15 2.60
C VAL A 115 -6.71 4.74 3.16
N VAL A 116 -6.59 4.62 4.49
CA VAL A 116 -6.67 3.36 5.23
C VAL A 116 -7.78 3.51 6.28
N THR A 117 -8.97 2.99 6.00
CA THR A 117 -10.11 3.11 6.93
C THR A 117 -9.86 2.37 8.26
N GLY A 118 -8.99 1.36 8.23
CA GLY A 118 -8.65 0.54 9.39
C GLY A 118 -9.48 -0.75 9.44
N GLY A 119 -8.85 -1.85 9.81
CA GLY A 119 -9.46 -3.19 9.84
C GLY A 119 -9.21 -3.94 11.16
N ASP A 120 -8.70 -3.26 12.18
CA ASP A 120 -8.54 -3.81 13.53
C ASP A 120 -9.30 -2.91 14.52
N SER A 121 -10.45 -3.39 14.98
CA SER A 121 -11.31 -2.64 15.91
C SER A 121 -10.65 -2.40 17.27
N THR A 122 -9.67 -3.23 17.66
CA THR A 122 -8.90 -3.02 18.90
C THR A 122 -7.97 -1.82 18.74
N GLU A 123 -7.29 -1.73 17.61
CA GLU A 123 -6.44 -0.59 17.30
C GLU A 123 -7.25 0.71 17.19
N GLN A 124 -8.42 0.68 16.51
CA GLN A 124 -9.29 1.84 16.38
C GLN A 124 -9.72 2.39 17.75
N ARG A 125 -10.16 1.51 18.65
CA ARG A 125 -10.51 1.89 20.03
C ARG A 125 -9.33 2.44 20.81
N GLY A 126 -8.12 1.94 20.56
CA GLY A 126 -6.87 2.48 21.12
C GLY A 126 -6.59 3.94 20.73
N TYR A 127 -7.09 4.37 19.58
CA TYR A 127 -7.08 5.77 19.13
C TYR A 127 -8.32 6.58 19.54
N GLY A 128 -9.28 5.98 20.24
CA GLY A 128 -10.53 6.64 20.62
C GLY A 128 -11.63 6.56 19.56
N ASP A 129 -11.47 5.74 18.53
CA ASP A 129 -12.46 5.53 17.47
C ASP A 129 -13.30 4.28 17.75
N PHE A 130 -14.59 4.49 18.04
CA PHE A 130 -15.54 3.45 18.43
C PHE A 130 -16.58 3.16 17.34
N LEU A 131 -16.46 3.76 16.17
CA LEU A 131 -17.35 3.50 15.05
C LEU A 131 -17.24 2.04 14.58
N ASP A 132 -18.36 1.47 14.16
CA ASP A 132 -18.36 0.15 13.53
C ASP A 132 -17.72 0.17 12.13
N HIS A 133 -17.61 -1.00 11.52
CA HIS A 133 -16.97 -1.16 10.21
C HIS A 133 -17.61 -0.26 9.15
N ASP A 134 -18.94 -0.33 8.98
CA ASP A 134 -19.63 0.37 7.89
C ASP A 134 -19.75 1.88 8.16
N GLU A 135 -19.88 2.28 9.44
CA GLU A 135 -19.84 3.68 9.85
C GLU A 135 -18.49 4.35 9.55
N ARG A 136 -17.37 3.61 9.73
CA ARG A 136 -16.03 4.12 9.35
C ARG A 136 -15.93 4.39 7.84
N TYR A 137 -16.57 3.57 6.99
CA TYR A 137 -16.62 3.83 5.55
C TYR A 137 -17.56 4.98 5.19
N ALA A 138 -18.70 5.13 5.88
CA ALA A 138 -19.58 6.29 5.71
C ALA A 138 -18.85 7.58 6.07
N ARG A 139 -18.16 7.62 7.22
CA ARG A 139 -17.29 8.73 7.60
C ARG A 139 -16.19 8.99 6.58
N THR A 140 -15.60 7.96 6.01
CA THR A 140 -14.55 8.10 4.97
C THR A 140 -15.10 8.80 3.73
N ALA A 141 -16.31 8.49 3.28
CA ALA A 141 -16.94 9.15 2.13
C ALA A 141 -17.12 10.67 2.39
N GLU A 142 -17.70 11.04 3.54
CA GLU A 142 -17.85 12.45 3.92
C GLU A 142 -16.48 13.16 4.07
N TYR A 143 -15.50 12.47 4.66
CA TYR A 143 -14.13 12.97 4.80
C TYR A 143 -13.54 13.38 3.45
N LEU A 144 -13.63 12.49 2.46
CA LEU A 144 -13.06 12.71 1.13
C LEU A 144 -13.80 13.83 0.38
N GLU A 145 -15.11 13.96 0.57
CA GLU A 145 -15.86 15.07 0.01
C GLU A 145 -15.41 16.41 0.62
N VAL A 146 -15.36 16.51 1.96
CA VAL A 146 -14.92 17.73 2.65
C VAL A 146 -13.47 18.08 2.27
N LEU A 147 -12.59 17.08 2.18
CA LEU A 147 -11.19 17.25 1.77
C LEU A 147 -11.09 17.87 0.35
N ARG A 148 -11.81 17.32 -0.62
CA ARG A 148 -11.80 17.83 -2.01
C ARG A 148 -12.40 19.24 -2.10
N ARG A 149 -13.48 19.50 -1.38
CA ARG A 149 -14.10 20.86 -1.32
C ARG A 149 -13.14 21.86 -0.69
N SER A 150 -12.38 21.45 0.34
CA SER A 150 -11.37 22.31 0.96
C SER A 150 -10.28 22.74 -0.03
N TRP A 151 -9.83 21.83 -0.91
CA TRP A 151 -8.81 22.13 -1.93
C TRP A 151 -9.29 23.05 -3.04
N ALA A 152 -10.61 23.14 -3.28
CA ALA A 152 -11.18 24.02 -4.31
C ALA A 152 -10.98 25.51 -3.99
N GLY A 153 -10.67 25.89 -2.72
CA GLY A 153 -10.31 27.24 -2.32
C GLY A 153 -11.47 28.23 -2.25
N ALA A 154 -12.71 27.82 -2.54
CA ALA A 154 -13.91 28.63 -2.33
C ALA A 154 -14.51 28.29 -0.96
N PRO A 155 -14.98 29.27 -0.20
CA PRO A 155 -15.70 29.01 1.06
C PRO A 155 -16.91 28.10 0.83
N PHE A 156 -17.10 27.11 1.71
CA PHE A 156 -18.22 26.19 1.62
C PHE A 156 -18.76 25.79 3.00
N ASP A 157 -20.04 25.46 3.01
CA ASP A 157 -20.68 24.81 4.15
C ASP A 157 -20.93 23.35 3.83
N PHE A 158 -20.78 22.50 4.83
CA PHE A 158 -21.07 21.07 4.75
C PHE A 158 -21.77 20.61 6.02
N THR A 159 -22.83 19.84 5.88
CA THR A 159 -23.52 19.19 7.00
C THR A 159 -23.79 17.74 6.64
N GLY A 160 -23.04 16.84 7.25
CA GLY A 160 -23.18 15.39 7.13
C GLY A 160 -23.48 14.73 8.47
N ALA A 161 -23.40 13.42 8.52
CA ALA A 161 -23.57 12.65 9.75
C ALA A 161 -22.30 12.68 10.62
N HIS A 162 -21.13 12.81 10.01
CA HIS A 162 -19.82 12.74 10.69
C HIS A 162 -19.08 14.07 10.71
N TYR A 163 -19.35 14.97 9.77
CA TYR A 163 -18.67 16.27 9.68
C TYR A 163 -19.67 17.41 9.50
N ARG A 164 -19.35 18.53 10.14
CA ARG A 164 -19.99 19.82 9.90
C ARG A 164 -18.92 20.87 9.70
N VAL A 165 -19.02 21.62 8.63
CA VAL A 165 -18.09 22.70 8.27
C VAL A 165 -18.91 23.93 7.92
N GLU A 166 -18.52 25.08 8.44
CA GLU A 166 -19.11 26.39 8.14
C GLU A 166 -18.02 27.33 7.63
N GLY A 167 -18.18 27.86 6.43
CA GLY A 167 -17.20 28.72 5.79
C GLY A 167 -15.83 28.09 5.58
N GLY A 168 -15.78 26.74 5.38
CA GLY A 168 -14.54 26.01 5.18
C GLY A 168 -13.90 26.30 3.82
N GLY A 169 -12.68 25.83 3.63
CA GLY A 169 -11.89 25.97 2.41
C GLY A 169 -10.49 26.51 2.70
N LEU A 170 -9.55 26.25 1.80
CA LEU A 170 -8.23 26.87 1.83
C LEU A 170 -8.34 28.33 1.34
N ALA A 171 -7.47 29.22 1.83
CA ALA A 171 -7.44 30.62 1.38
C ALA A 171 -7.09 30.77 -0.11
N GLN A 172 -6.40 29.78 -0.66
CA GLN A 172 -6.09 29.65 -2.09
C GLN A 172 -6.38 28.23 -2.55
N PRO A 173 -6.93 28.02 -3.76
CA PRO A 173 -7.12 26.68 -4.28
C PRO A 173 -5.79 25.94 -4.39
N LEU A 174 -5.81 24.64 -4.15
CA LEU A 174 -4.66 23.79 -4.39
C LEU A 174 -4.60 23.46 -5.89
N ALA A 175 -3.62 24.03 -6.60
CA ALA A 175 -3.54 23.93 -8.05
C ALA A 175 -3.34 22.47 -8.54
N ASP A 176 -2.60 21.67 -7.79
CA ASP A 176 -2.32 20.24 -8.07
C ASP A 176 -2.65 19.41 -6.82
N PRO A 177 -3.93 19.05 -6.62
CA PRO A 177 -4.34 18.25 -5.48
C PRO A 177 -3.71 16.85 -5.54
N PRO A 178 -3.25 16.29 -4.40
CA PRO A 178 -2.72 14.93 -4.35
C PRO A 178 -3.74 13.91 -4.86
N GLU A 179 -3.28 12.93 -5.65
CA GLU A 179 -4.11 11.78 -5.98
C GLU A 179 -4.47 11.02 -4.71
N ILE A 180 -5.72 10.55 -4.65
CA ILE A 180 -6.25 9.78 -3.54
C ILE A 180 -6.26 8.30 -3.93
N TRP A 181 -5.48 7.51 -3.21
CA TRP A 181 -5.44 6.06 -3.29
C TRP A 181 -6.25 5.46 -2.14
N PHE A 182 -6.81 4.29 -2.35
CA PHE A 182 -7.64 3.65 -1.33
C PHE A 182 -7.60 2.13 -1.46
N GLY A 183 -7.39 1.45 -0.34
CA GLY A 183 -7.44 0.00 -0.23
C GLY A 183 -8.61 -0.48 0.63
N GLY A 184 -9.26 -1.55 0.21
CA GLY A 184 -10.33 -2.20 0.96
C GLY A 184 -11.08 -3.20 0.09
N ALA A 185 -11.55 -4.30 0.68
CA ALA A 185 -12.15 -5.42 -0.05
C ALA A 185 -13.62 -5.68 0.30
N SER A 186 -14.20 -4.91 1.22
CA SER A 186 -15.62 -5.02 1.58
C SER A 186 -16.50 -4.29 0.57
N PRO A 187 -17.80 -4.64 0.48
CA PRO A 187 -18.73 -3.88 -0.37
C PRO A 187 -18.81 -2.38 -0.01
N ALA A 188 -18.70 -2.03 1.27
CA ALA A 188 -18.64 -0.64 1.72
C ALA A 188 -17.39 0.06 1.20
N ALA A 189 -16.22 -0.61 1.24
CA ALA A 189 -14.97 -0.09 0.68
C ALA A 189 -15.05 0.12 -0.84
N GLU A 190 -15.57 -0.86 -1.58
CA GLU A 190 -15.72 -0.78 -3.03
C GLU A 190 -16.62 0.40 -3.44
N ARG A 191 -17.72 0.67 -2.69
CA ARG A 191 -18.58 1.84 -2.95
C ARG A 191 -17.86 3.18 -2.75
N VAL A 192 -17.11 3.32 -1.66
CA VAL A 192 -16.31 4.55 -1.39
C VAL A 192 -15.26 4.75 -2.47
N ALA A 193 -14.54 3.69 -2.83
CA ALA A 193 -13.51 3.76 -3.87
C ALA A 193 -14.09 4.18 -5.23
N ALA A 194 -15.19 3.57 -5.66
CA ALA A 194 -15.84 3.86 -6.94
C ALA A 194 -16.27 5.33 -7.08
N ALA A 195 -16.64 5.98 -5.97
CA ALA A 195 -17.14 7.36 -5.98
C ALA A 195 -16.07 8.43 -5.72
N HIS A 196 -15.06 8.14 -4.90
CA HIS A 196 -14.26 9.20 -4.29
C HIS A 196 -12.75 9.15 -4.59
N VAL A 197 -12.18 8.06 -5.15
CA VAL A 197 -10.73 7.94 -5.26
C VAL A 197 -10.22 7.91 -6.69
N ASP A 198 -8.93 8.13 -6.86
CA ASP A 198 -8.27 8.17 -8.17
C ASP A 198 -7.60 6.81 -8.48
N VAL A 199 -7.20 6.07 -7.43
CA VAL A 199 -6.62 4.72 -7.54
C VAL A 199 -7.23 3.79 -6.49
N TYR A 200 -7.78 2.66 -6.94
CA TYR A 200 -8.22 1.58 -6.06
C TYR A 200 -7.13 0.53 -5.94
N LEU A 201 -6.63 0.31 -4.71
CA LEU A 201 -5.51 -0.56 -4.41
C LEU A 201 -5.98 -1.90 -3.85
N MET A 202 -5.66 -2.98 -4.53
CA MET A 202 -5.93 -4.37 -4.13
C MET A 202 -4.70 -5.01 -3.50
N TRP A 203 -4.89 -6.02 -2.68
CA TRP A 203 -3.81 -6.94 -2.31
C TRP A 203 -3.69 -8.05 -3.33
N GLY A 204 -2.49 -8.63 -3.47
CA GLY A 204 -2.21 -9.70 -4.41
C GLY A 204 -3.01 -10.96 -4.09
N GLU A 205 -3.96 -11.30 -4.95
CA GLU A 205 -4.73 -12.54 -4.96
C GLU A 205 -4.49 -13.24 -6.31
N PRO A 206 -4.89 -14.52 -6.47
CA PRO A 206 -4.79 -15.19 -7.76
C PRO A 206 -5.44 -14.38 -8.90
N PRO A 207 -4.91 -14.43 -10.14
CA PRO A 207 -5.37 -13.62 -11.26
C PRO A 207 -6.88 -13.64 -11.49
N ALA A 208 -7.54 -14.80 -11.35
CA ALA A 208 -8.99 -14.91 -11.48
C ALA A 208 -9.76 -14.04 -10.46
N ALA A 209 -9.33 -14.02 -9.20
CA ALA A 209 -9.95 -13.20 -8.16
C ALA A 209 -9.72 -11.70 -8.39
N ILE A 210 -8.57 -11.33 -8.95
CA ILE A 210 -8.28 -9.95 -9.37
C ILE A 210 -9.16 -9.56 -10.56
N ALA A 211 -9.31 -10.43 -11.57
CA ALA A 211 -10.17 -10.17 -12.73
C ALA A 211 -11.63 -9.87 -12.31
N ASP A 212 -12.19 -10.67 -11.41
CA ASP A 212 -13.54 -10.45 -10.89
C ASP A 212 -13.68 -9.09 -10.19
N ARG A 213 -12.66 -8.71 -9.39
CA ARG A 213 -12.68 -7.42 -8.68
C ARG A 213 -12.50 -6.24 -9.65
N VAL A 214 -11.61 -6.35 -10.61
CA VAL A 214 -11.44 -5.37 -11.68
C VAL A 214 -12.76 -5.12 -12.42
N ALA A 215 -13.45 -6.19 -12.81
CA ALA A 215 -14.74 -6.09 -13.50
C ALA A 215 -15.79 -5.36 -12.63
N ARG A 216 -15.91 -5.72 -11.33
CA ARG A 216 -16.84 -5.03 -10.40
C ARG A 216 -16.49 -3.56 -10.23
N MET A 217 -15.21 -3.24 -10.01
CA MET A 217 -14.78 -1.86 -9.78
C MET A 217 -14.98 -0.99 -11.02
N ARG A 218 -14.70 -1.51 -12.22
CA ARG A 218 -14.97 -0.79 -13.48
C ARG A 218 -16.45 -0.55 -13.70
N ALA A 219 -17.31 -1.52 -13.37
CA ALA A 219 -18.76 -1.37 -13.49
C ALA A 219 -19.35 -0.37 -12.48
N ALA A 220 -18.74 -0.26 -11.28
CA ALA A 220 -19.21 0.60 -10.19
C ALA A 220 -18.64 2.04 -10.29
N ALA A 221 -17.51 2.24 -10.96
CA ALA A 221 -16.81 3.53 -10.96
C ALA A 221 -17.65 4.64 -11.61
N THR A 222 -17.83 5.74 -10.89
CA THR A 222 -18.57 6.93 -11.37
C THR A 222 -17.63 8.01 -11.92
N ARG A 223 -16.32 7.75 -11.90
CA ARG A 223 -15.24 8.64 -12.36
C ARG A 223 -14.06 7.80 -12.90
N PRO A 224 -13.09 8.39 -13.61
CA PRO A 224 -11.89 7.68 -14.00
C PRO A 224 -11.21 7.06 -12.78
N LEU A 225 -11.01 5.74 -12.83
CA LEU A 225 -10.44 4.95 -11.73
C LEU A 225 -9.32 4.07 -12.27
N ARG A 226 -8.12 4.26 -11.76
CA ARG A 226 -7.00 3.35 -11.99
C ARG A 226 -7.01 2.25 -10.94
N LEU A 227 -6.42 1.11 -11.28
CA LEU A 227 -6.40 -0.06 -10.44
C LEU A 227 -4.96 -0.40 -10.08
N GLY A 228 -4.71 -0.61 -8.79
CA GLY A 228 -3.40 -0.96 -8.26
C GLY A 228 -3.41 -2.28 -7.50
N ILE A 229 -2.23 -2.91 -7.42
CA ILE A 229 -2.01 -4.13 -6.67
C ILE A 229 -0.77 -4.00 -5.76
N ARG A 230 -0.89 -4.51 -4.54
CA ARG A 230 0.22 -4.60 -3.59
C ARG A 230 0.69 -6.04 -3.47
N LEU A 231 1.95 -6.28 -3.82
CA LEU A 231 2.61 -7.59 -3.81
C LEU A 231 4.01 -7.48 -3.20
N HIS A 232 4.49 -8.54 -2.60
CA HIS A 232 5.92 -8.72 -2.39
C HIS A 232 6.55 -9.36 -3.63
N VAL A 233 7.86 -9.29 -3.75
CA VAL A 233 8.61 -9.86 -4.87
C VAL A 233 9.89 -10.55 -4.38
N ILE A 234 10.13 -11.74 -4.89
CA ILE A 234 11.36 -12.53 -4.70
C ILE A 234 11.80 -12.99 -6.08
N ALA A 235 12.49 -12.10 -6.80
CA ALA A 235 12.96 -12.36 -8.16
C ALA A 235 14.48 -12.59 -8.17
N ARG A 236 14.93 -13.64 -8.88
CA ARG A 236 16.35 -13.97 -9.00
C ARG A 236 16.68 -14.30 -10.47
N GLU A 237 17.92 -14.60 -10.76
CA GLU A 237 18.32 -15.03 -12.11
C GLU A 237 17.61 -16.33 -12.51
N THR A 238 17.49 -17.27 -11.58
CA THR A 238 16.82 -18.56 -11.78
C THR A 238 15.64 -18.74 -10.83
N ALA A 239 14.65 -19.53 -11.26
CA ALA A 239 13.52 -19.92 -10.41
C ALA A 239 14.00 -20.67 -9.14
N ALA A 240 15.00 -21.54 -9.27
CA ALA A 240 15.54 -22.29 -8.14
C ALA A 240 16.12 -21.38 -7.04
N GLU A 241 16.84 -20.32 -7.39
CA GLU A 241 17.35 -19.35 -6.44
C GLU A 241 16.23 -18.57 -5.77
N ALA A 242 15.20 -18.16 -6.51
CA ALA A 242 14.06 -17.43 -5.98
C ALA A 242 13.23 -18.27 -4.99
N TRP A 243 12.94 -19.51 -5.34
CA TRP A 243 12.22 -20.43 -4.46
C TRP A 243 13.05 -20.85 -3.26
N GLY A 244 14.38 -21.05 -3.42
CA GLY A 244 15.29 -21.26 -2.29
C GLY A 244 15.30 -20.09 -1.31
N GLU A 245 15.12 -18.85 -1.78
CA GLU A 245 14.99 -17.68 -0.90
C GLU A 245 13.63 -17.67 -0.18
N ALA A 246 12.52 -18.01 -0.85
CA ALA A 246 11.21 -18.16 -0.22
C ALA A 246 11.23 -19.24 0.87
N ASP A 247 11.86 -20.40 0.59
CA ASP A 247 12.05 -21.48 1.57
C ASP A 247 12.90 -21.03 2.76
N ARG A 248 13.96 -20.26 2.51
CA ARG A 248 14.81 -19.68 3.58
C ARG A 248 14.04 -18.72 4.48
N LEU A 249 13.16 -17.90 3.90
CA LEU A 249 12.30 -16.99 4.66
C LEU A 249 11.28 -17.77 5.49
N LEU A 250 10.66 -18.81 4.90
CA LEU A 250 9.69 -19.66 5.59
C LEU A 250 10.32 -20.44 6.74
N ALA A 251 11.50 -21.03 6.55
CA ALA A 251 12.21 -21.81 7.55
C ALA A 251 12.55 -21.04 8.82
N ARG A 252 12.52 -19.70 8.78
CA ARG A 252 12.77 -18.82 9.94
C ARG A 252 11.52 -18.42 10.69
N MET A 253 10.33 -18.73 10.16
CA MET A 253 9.05 -18.49 10.82
C MET A 253 8.74 -19.62 11.81
N LYS A 254 8.65 -19.29 13.09
CA LYS A 254 8.36 -20.28 14.12
C LYS A 254 6.86 -20.59 14.17
N PRO A 255 6.47 -21.85 14.43
CA PRO A 255 5.07 -22.25 14.51
C PRO A 255 4.24 -21.42 15.50
N GLU A 256 4.82 -21.08 16.67
CA GLU A 256 4.16 -20.25 17.68
C GLU A 256 3.91 -18.81 17.20
N GLN A 257 4.82 -18.25 16.39
CA GLN A 257 4.64 -16.93 15.77
C GLN A 257 3.53 -16.94 14.73
N ILE A 258 3.48 -18.00 13.92
CA ILE A 258 2.40 -18.20 12.94
C ILE A 258 1.06 -18.31 13.68
N ALA A 259 0.95 -19.17 14.68
CA ALA A 259 -0.27 -19.35 15.45
C ALA A 259 -0.76 -18.04 16.11
N ALA A 260 0.15 -17.28 16.71
CA ALA A 260 -0.16 -15.98 17.35
C ALA A 260 -0.64 -14.95 16.31
N ALA A 261 0.01 -14.87 15.14
CA ALA A 261 -0.39 -13.97 14.07
C ALA A 261 -1.78 -14.33 13.52
N GLN A 262 -2.02 -15.60 13.24
CA GLN A 262 -3.32 -16.08 12.72
C GLN A 262 -4.45 -15.86 13.73
N ALA A 263 -4.21 -16.09 15.03
CA ALA A 263 -5.19 -15.81 16.08
C ALA A 263 -5.55 -14.31 16.17
N ARG A 264 -4.60 -13.41 15.87
CA ARG A 264 -4.86 -11.98 15.80
C ARG A 264 -5.65 -11.64 14.53
N PHE A 265 -5.26 -12.13 13.37
CA PHE A 265 -5.94 -11.87 12.10
C PHE A 265 -7.41 -12.31 12.11
N ALA A 266 -7.72 -13.42 12.78
CA ALA A 266 -9.08 -13.92 12.95
C ALA A 266 -9.99 -12.97 13.75
N ARG A 267 -9.44 -12.04 14.54
CA ARG A 267 -10.21 -11.04 15.31
C ARG A 267 -10.44 -9.72 14.57
N MET A 268 -9.74 -9.54 13.43
CA MET A 268 -9.88 -8.31 12.63
C MET A 268 -11.19 -8.31 11.85
N ASP A 269 -11.81 -7.16 11.73
CA ASP A 269 -13.02 -6.95 10.93
C ASP A 269 -12.71 -6.67 9.43
N SER A 270 -11.45 -6.75 9.04
CA SER A 270 -10.98 -6.55 7.67
C SER A 270 -11.31 -7.72 6.76
N VAL A 271 -12.20 -7.52 5.80
CA VAL A 271 -12.49 -8.49 4.73
C VAL A 271 -11.23 -8.82 3.92
N GLY A 272 -10.37 -7.83 3.66
CA GLY A 272 -9.08 -8.05 2.98
C GLY A 272 -8.18 -9.01 3.76
N GLN A 273 -8.06 -8.83 5.08
CA GLN A 273 -7.25 -9.72 5.92
C GLN A 273 -7.81 -11.14 5.98
N GLN A 274 -9.14 -11.29 6.06
CA GLN A 274 -9.80 -12.60 6.02
C GLN A 274 -9.52 -13.31 4.70
N ARG A 275 -9.56 -12.59 3.56
CA ARG A 275 -9.23 -13.16 2.23
C ARG A 275 -7.77 -13.59 2.15
N MET A 276 -6.82 -12.78 2.65
CA MET A 276 -5.40 -13.17 2.70
C MET A 276 -5.18 -14.41 3.57
N ALA A 277 -5.79 -14.48 4.75
CA ALA A 277 -5.70 -15.64 5.64
C ALA A 277 -6.29 -16.92 4.99
N ALA A 278 -7.36 -16.79 4.22
CA ALA A 278 -7.97 -17.91 3.51
C ALA A 278 -7.08 -18.52 2.42
N LEU A 279 -6.09 -17.79 1.90
CA LEU A 279 -5.16 -18.31 0.88
C LEU A 279 -4.24 -19.43 1.40
N HIS A 280 -3.96 -19.47 2.70
CA HIS A 280 -3.09 -20.47 3.32
C HIS A 280 -3.73 -21.18 4.53
N ASN A 281 -4.82 -20.65 5.09
CA ASN A 281 -5.52 -21.19 6.28
C ASN A 281 -4.56 -21.50 7.46
N GLY A 282 -3.53 -20.67 7.65
CA GLY A 282 -2.50 -20.85 8.70
C GLY A 282 -1.56 -22.05 8.51
N ARG A 283 -1.68 -22.79 7.40
CA ARG A 283 -0.82 -23.95 7.11
C ARG A 283 0.44 -23.51 6.38
N SER A 284 1.58 -24.05 6.80
CA SER A 284 2.91 -23.81 6.19
C SER A 284 3.31 -24.84 5.13
N GLY A 285 2.36 -25.67 4.65
CA GLY A 285 2.58 -26.66 3.62
C GLY A 285 2.72 -26.05 2.23
N ASP A 286 1.92 -26.51 1.25
CA ASP A 286 1.91 -25.90 -0.08
C ASP A 286 1.32 -24.47 0.01
N LEU A 287 2.19 -23.47 -0.21
CA LEU A 287 1.88 -22.05 -0.16
C LEU A 287 1.84 -21.42 -1.56
N THR A 288 2.06 -22.20 -2.61
CA THR A 288 1.95 -21.78 -4.01
C THR A 288 0.50 -21.81 -4.44
N ILE A 289 -0.15 -20.65 -4.45
CA ILE A 289 -1.61 -20.51 -4.65
C ILE A 289 -2.00 -20.23 -6.11
N ALA A 290 -1.03 -19.89 -6.95
CA ALA A 290 -1.11 -19.74 -8.39
C ALA A 290 0.32 -19.80 -8.96
N PRO A 291 0.54 -19.91 -10.28
CA PRO A 291 1.88 -19.88 -10.85
C PRO A 291 2.68 -18.67 -10.35
N ASN A 292 3.85 -18.92 -9.76
CA ASN A 292 4.75 -17.91 -9.18
C ASN A 292 4.13 -17.04 -8.07
N LEU A 293 2.95 -17.34 -7.53
CA LEU A 293 2.30 -16.61 -6.45
C LEU A 293 2.35 -17.42 -5.16
N TRP A 294 3.12 -16.92 -4.19
CA TRP A 294 3.38 -17.53 -2.89
C TRP A 294 2.71 -16.77 -1.74
N ALA A 295 1.97 -17.47 -0.88
CA ALA A 295 1.21 -16.87 0.22
C ALA A 295 1.94 -16.88 1.58
N GLY A 296 3.22 -17.23 1.61
CA GLY A 296 3.96 -17.44 2.86
C GLY A 296 4.16 -16.21 3.72
N VAL A 297 4.20 -15.02 3.13
CA VAL A 297 4.31 -13.75 3.89
C VAL A 297 3.12 -13.57 4.84
N GLY A 298 1.91 -13.90 4.38
CA GLY A 298 0.65 -13.79 5.13
C GLY A 298 0.56 -14.70 6.36
N LEU A 299 1.47 -15.67 6.51
CA LEU A 299 1.53 -16.51 7.73
C LEU A 299 1.79 -15.67 8.98
N VAL A 300 2.62 -14.65 8.90
CA VAL A 300 3.05 -13.86 10.07
C VAL A 300 2.83 -12.35 9.95
N ARG A 301 2.57 -11.84 8.73
CA ARG A 301 2.35 -10.39 8.51
C ARG A 301 0.92 -10.09 8.10
N GLU A 302 0.37 -9.02 8.64
CA GLU A 302 -0.90 -8.46 8.20
C GLU A 302 -0.76 -7.70 6.88
N GLY A 303 -1.87 -7.47 6.19
CA GLY A 303 -1.91 -6.75 4.93
C GLY A 303 -1.65 -7.65 3.73
N ALA A 304 -0.95 -7.13 2.72
CA ALA A 304 -0.58 -7.92 1.55
C ALA A 304 0.33 -9.09 1.96
N GLY A 305 -0.19 -10.30 1.86
CA GLY A 305 0.44 -11.53 2.35
C GLY A 305 1.07 -12.41 1.27
N THR A 306 1.09 -11.94 0.02
CA THR A 306 1.54 -12.72 -1.13
C THR A 306 2.80 -12.12 -1.78
N ALA A 307 3.62 -12.98 -2.35
CA ALA A 307 4.81 -12.61 -3.11
C ALA A 307 4.80 -13.25 -4.50
N LEU A 308 5.28 -12.52 -5.50
CA LEU A 308 5.69 -13.10 -6.78
C LEU A 308 7.08 -13.71 -6.60
N VAL A 309 7.23 -15.01 -6.87
CA VAL A 309 8.46 -15.78 -6.68
C VAL A 309 8.84 -16.46 -7.98
N GLY A 310 10.05 -16.23 -8.47
CA GLY A 310 10.53 -16.87 -9.70
C GLY A 310 11.76 -16.19 -10.30
N SER A 311 12.17 -16.67 -11.45
CA SER A 311 13.15 -15.96 -12.28
C SER A 311 12.61 -14.58 -12.68
N TYR A 312 13.50 -13.67 -13.08
CA TYR A 312 13.06 -12.35 -13.56
C TYR A 312 12.07 -12.47 -14.74
N ALA A 313 12.23 -13.46 -15.59
CA ALA A 313 11.32 -13.70 -16.73
C ALA A 313 9.93 -14.17 -16.27
N GLU A 314 9.87 -15.09 -15.31
CA GLU A 314 8.60 -15.59 -14.78
C GLU A 314 7.86 -14.51 -13.99
N VAL A 315 8.57 -13.72 -13.19
CA VAL A 315 7.95 -12.60 -12.45
C VAL A 315 7.46 -11.51 -13.41
N GLU A 316 8.23 -11.21 -14.48
CA GLU A 316 7.79 -10.31 -15.55
C GLU A 316 6.47 -10.81 -16.17
N GLU A 317 6.37 -12.09 -16.52
CA GLU A 317 5.16 -12.69 -17.09
C GLU A 317 3.95 -12.54 -16.17
N ARG A 318 4.11 -12.79 -14.88
CA ARG A 318 3.01 -12.62 -13.90
C ARG A 318 2.60 -11.17 -13.71
N ILE A 319 3.53 -10.21 -13.72
CA ILE A 319 3.20 -8.78 -13.68
C ILE A 319 2.41 -8.37 -14.92
N ARG A 320 2.80 -8.86 -16.12
CA ARG A 320 2.06 -8.61 -17.36
C ARG A 320 0.67 -9.22 -17.33
N GLU A 321 0.51 -10.41 -16.80
CA GLU A 321 -0.81 -11.03 -16.62
C GLU A 321 -1.75 -10.14 -15.78
N TYR A 322 -1.28 -9.59 -14.66
CA TYR A 322 -2.09 -8.64 -13.89
C TYR A 322 -2.35 -7.33 -14.66
N ALA A 323 -1.38 -6.85 -15.43
CA ALA A 323 -1.56 -5.66 -16.25
C ALA A 323 -2.60 -5.88 -17.35
N ASP A 324 -2.64 -7.05 -18.00
CA ASP A 324 -3.62 -7.42 -19.01
C ASP A 324 -5.04 -7.51 -18.43
N LEU A 325 -5.18 -7.83 -17.15
CA LEU A 325 -6.45 -7.73 -16.43
C LEU A 325 -6.87 -6.28 -16.16
N GLY A 326 -5.96 -5.31 -16.36
CA GLY A 326 -6.20 -3.87 -16.22
C GLY A 326 -5.66 -3.28 -14.92
N VAL A 327 -4.65 -3.89 -14.33
CA VAL A 327 -3.89 -3.29 -13.21
C VAL A 327 -2.86 -2.33 -13.78
N ASP A 328 -2.91 -1.06 -13.34
CA ASP A 328 -2.04 0.02 -13.81
C ASP A 328 -0.86 0.29 -12.87
N GLU A 329 -1.06 0.04 -11.56
CA GLU A 329 -0.17 0.44 -10.48
C GLU A 329 0.30 -0.78 -9.68
N PHE A 330 1.61 -0.93 -9.50
CA PHE A 330 2.21 -2.04 -8.77
C PHE A 330 3.04 -1.52 -7.61
N ILE A 331 2.60 -1.77 -6.37
CA ILE A 331 3.39 -1.48 -5.18
C ILE A 331 4.13 -2.76 -4.79
N LEU A 332 5.44 -2.74 -4.89
CA LEU A 332 6.31 -3.87 -4.63
C LEU A 332 7.12 -3.70 -3.35
N SER A 333 7.60 -4.78 -2.81
CA SER A 333 8.60 -4.82 -1.73
C SER A 333 9.26 -6.18 -1.62
N GLY A 334 10.43 -6.24 -0.99
CA GLY A 334 11.17 -7.48 -0.72
C GLY A 334 12.01 -7.36 0.54
N TRP A 335 12.69 -8.41 0.94
CA TRP A 335 13.54 -8.45 2.13
C TRP A 335 14.99 -8.77 1.76
N PRO A 336 15.97 -7.90 2.14
CA PRO A 336 15.79 -6.56 2.74
C PRO A 336 15.33 -5.53 1.70
N HIS A 337 14.55 -4.53 2.13
CA HIS A 337 13.93 -3.56 1.21
C HIS A 337 14.94 -2.73 0.43
N LEU A 338 16.10 -2.43 0.99
CA LEU A 338 17.15 -1.64 0.35
C LEU A 338 17.75 -2.39 -0.86
N GLU A 339 18.23 -3.62 -0.63
CA GLU A 339 18.88 -4.44 -1.65
C GLU A 339 17.89 -4.91 -2.72
N GLU A 340 16.68 -5.24 -2.28
CA GLU A 340 15.63 -5.67 -3.22
C GLU A 340 15.11 -4.50 -4.08
N ALA A 341 15.15 -3.24 -3.60
CA ALA A 341 14.83 -2.08 -4.43
C ALA A 341 15.81 -1.96 -5.61
N TYR A 342 17.11 -2.07 -5.36
CA TYR A 342 18.13 -2.09 -6.42
C TYR A 342 17.96 -3.28 -7.34
N ARG A 343 17.77 -4.49 -6.80
CA ARG A 343 17.61 -5.73 -7.58
C ARG A 343 16.41 -5.64 -8.53
N VAL A 344 15.27 -5.23 -8.04
CA VAL A 344 14.06 -5.07 -8.85
C VAL A 344 14.26 -3.97 -9.89
N GLY A 345 14.83 -2.83 -9.51
CA GLY A 345 15.13 -1.71 -10.41
C GLY A 345 16.11 -2.06 -11.52
N GLU A 346 17.12 -2.85 -11.22
CA GLU A 346 18.18 -3.18 -12.16
C GLU A 346 17.80 -4.33 -13.11
N PHE A 347 17.12 -5.37 -12.58
CA PHE A 347 16.91 -6.59 -13.36
C PHE A 347 15.46 -6.81 -13.81
N LEU A 348 14.46 -6.25 -13.13
CA LEU A 348 13.04 -6.47 -13.44
C LEU A 348 12.39 -5.28 -14.14
N LEU A 349 12.52 -4.04 -13.62
CA LEU A 349 11.85 -2.87 -14.20
C LEU A 349 12.26 -2.59 -15.65
N PRO A 350 13.53 -2.74 -16.09
CA PRO A 350 13.89 -2.55 -17.49
C PRO A 350 13.22 -3.55 -18.45
N ARG A 351 12.92 -4.76 -17.99
CA ARG A 351 12.18 -5.76 -18.78
C ARG A 351 10.74 -5.31 -19.01
N LEU A 352 10.09 -4.77 -17.98
CA LEU A 352 8.72 -4.28 -18.01
C LEU A 352 8.55 -2.96 -18.77
N ALA A 353 9.63 -2.20 -18.97
CA ALA A 353 9.62 -0.94 -19.72
C ALA A 353 9.72 -1.13 -21.24
N ARG A 354 10.11 -2.29 -21.74
CA ARG A 354 10.41 -2.54 -23.17
C ARG A 354 9.21 -2.32 -24.12
N ASP A 355 7.98 -2.40 -23.62
CA ASP A 355 6.76 -2.19 -24.43
C ASP A 355 6.32 -0.72 -24.51
N ARG A 356 7.08 0.20 -23.92
CA ARG A 356 6.83 1.65 -24.05
C ARG A 356 7.43 2.28 -25.32
N VAL A 357 8.08 1.48 -26.16
CA VAL A 357 8.52 1.96 -27.49
C VAL A 357 7.31 2.04 -28.38
N PRO A 358 6.82 3.24 -28.80
CA PRO A 358 5.76 3.32 -29.79
C PRO A 358 6.24 2.59 -31.03
N ALA A 359 5.38 1.75 -31.64
CA ALA A 359 5.66 1.21 -32.95
C ALA A 359 6.05 2.39 -33.85
N ALA A 360 7.25 2.31 -34.48
CA ALA A 360 7.73 3.32 -35.37
C ALA A 360 6.64 3.57 -36.42
N VAL A 361 6.14 4.80 -36.53
CA VAL A 361 5.24 5.21 -37.60
C VAL A 361 5.98 4.93 -38.90
N PRO A 362 5.50 4.06 -39.79
CA PRO A 362 6.13 3.86 -41.10
C PRO A 362 6.10 5.20 -41.83
N ALA A 363 7.25 5.57 -42.43
CA ALA A 363 7.45 6.79 -43.20
C ALA A 363 6.58 6.81 -44.46
#